data_dafd152e5d1ef61f4797870bb7694624
#
_entry.id   dafd152e5d1ef61f4797870bb7694624
#
_cell.length_a   1.000
_cell.length_b   1.000
_cell.length_c   1.000
_cell.angle_alpha   90.00
_cell.angle_beta   90.00
_cell.angle_gamma   90.00
#
_symmetry.space_group_name_H-M   'P 1'
#
loop_
_entity.id
_entity.type
_entity.pdbx_description
1 polymer ?
#
loop_
_entity_poly.entity_id
_entity_poly.type
_entity_poly.pdbx_seq_one_letter_code
_entity_poly.pdbx_strand_id
1 'polypeptide(L)'
;SSINRFPDSVKQLILTLADRVSDRALTRTINPFRKTLGLRPVRHIVSQWWHSPIRTIGLFPSWFAPPQSDWPPNATLTGFPLYDEQNIFRSSAKFGPLLNDIDAENDPPIVFAPGSGNRQAHRFFKAAVDACKKLDRRALLLTRYREQLPSPLPKGVHHVDYIPFSKVLPLAAALVHHGGVGTAAQALAAGCPQLVM
;
A
#
# COMPACT_ATOMS: atom_id res chain seq x y z
N SER A 1 3.71 12.71 13.08
CA SER A 1 2.47 13.51 13.04
C SER A 1 2.43 14.45 14.24
N SER A 2 1.92 15.66 14.06
CA SER A 2 1.86 16.70 15.12
C SER A 2 0.99 16.29 16.34
N ILE A 3 0.08 15.33 16.16
CA ILE A 3 -0.81 14.84 17.23
C ILE A 3 -0.02 14.12 18.34
N ASN A 4 1.08 13.46 18.04
CA ASN A 4 1.88 12.75 19.05
C ASN A 4 2.52 13.65 20.11
N ARG A 5 2.54 14.97 19.89
CA ARG A 5 3.11 15.96 20.81
C ARG A 5 2.13 16.43 21.90
N PHE A 6 0.85 16.08 21.80
CA PHE A 6 -0.15 16.48 22.80
C PHE A 6 -0.22 15.48 23.97
N PRO A 7 -0.60 15.95 25.16
CA PRO A 7 -0.98 15.08 26.27
C PRO A 7 -2.12 14.12 25.91
N ASP A 8 -2.18 12.96 26.55
CA ASP A 8 -3.14 11.92 26.20
C ASP A 8 -4.60 12.37 26.37
N SER A 9 -4.89 13.22 27.36
CA SER A 9 -6.23 13.82 27.53
C SER A 9 -6.66 14.68 26.33
N VAL A 10 -5.73 15.42 25.75
CA VAL A 10 -6.00 16.25 24.55
C VAL A 10 -6.18 15.35 23.32
N LYS A 11 -5.36 14.30 23.20
CA LYS A 11 -5.53 13.29 22.11
C LYS A 11 -6.90 12.64 22.19
N GLN A 12 -7.33 12.20 23.37
CA GLN A 12 -8.64 11.58 23.58
C GLN A 12 -9.79 12.54 23.23
N LEU A 13 -9.68 13.82 23.60
CA LEU A 13 -10.68 14.82 23.21
C LEU A 13 -10.76 14.99 21.70
N ILE A 14 -9.61 15.13 21.03
CA ILE A 14 -9.55 15.25 19.56
C ILE A 14 -10.18 14.02 18.89
N LEU A 15 -9.83 12.81 19.34
CA LEU A 15 -10.36 11.57 18.80
C LEU A 15 -11.88 11.45 19.03
N THR A 16 -12.37 11.84 20.21
CA THR A 16 -13.80 11.86 20.51
C THR A 16 -14.58 12.84 19.63
N LEU A 17 -14.02 14.01 19.38
CA LEU A 17 -14.63 14.99 18.47
C LEU A 17 -14.61 14.51 17.02
N ALA A 18 -13.48 13.92 16.58
CA ALA A 18 -13.37 13.33 15.26
C ALA A 18 -14.35 12.18 15.05
N ASP A 19 -14.53 11.31 16.07
CA ASP A 19 -15.52 10.23 16.04
C ASP A 19 -16.95 10.78 15.88
N ARG A 20 -17.33 11.81 16.65
CA ARG A 20 -18.67 12.44 16.53
C ARG A 20 -18.92 13.06 15.15
N VAL A 21 -17.92 13.74 14.59
CA VAL A 21 -18.04 14.35 13.25
C VAL A 21 -18.15 13.26 12.19
N SER A 22 -17.28 12.25 12.26
CA SER A 22 -17.30 11.10 11.35
C SER A 22 -18.60 10.31 11.46
N ASP A 23 -19.08 10.08 12.69
CA ASP A 23 -20.33 9.37 12.94
C ASP A 23 -21.53 10.10 12.32
N ARG A 24 -21.59 11.44 12.48
CA ARG A 24 -22.65 12.25 11.87
C ARG A 24 -22.65 12.21 10.34
N ALA A 25 -21.46 12.15 9.72
CA ALA A 25 -21.33 12.05 8.27
C ALA A 25 -21.69 10.65 7.77
N LEU A 26 -21.11 9.61 8.39
CA LEU A 26 -21.24 8.21 7.95
C LEU A 26 -22.65 7.65 8.21
N THR A 27 -23.26 7.94 9.36
CA THR A 27 -24.60 7.44 9.70
C THR A 27 -25.69 7.95 8.75
N ARG A 28 -25.52 9.14 8.17
CA ARG A 28 -26.45 9.68 7.17
C ARG A 28 -26.53 8.81 5.90
N THR A 29 -25.47 8.15 5.53
CA THR A 29 -25.41 7.28 4.36
C THR A 29 -25.65 5.83 4.73
N ILE A 30 -25.03 5.33 5.80
CA ILE A 30 -25.06 3.94 6.19
C ILE A 30 -26.43 3.53 6.75
N ASN A 31 -27.05 4.33 7.61
CA ASN A 31 -28.30 3.94 8.26
C ASN A 31 -29.51 3.87 7.31
N PRO A 32 -29.70 4.75 6.33
CA PRO A 32 -30.72 4.55 5.30
C PRO A 32 -30.53 3.25 4.54
N PHE A 33 -29.30 2.93 4.13
CA PHE A 33 -29.01 1.67 3.44
C PHE A 33 -29.26 0.44 4.34
N ARG A 34 -28.85 0.47 5.60
CA ARG A 34 -29.16 -0.57 6.58
C ARG A 34 -30.66 -0.78 6.74
N LYS A 35 -31.44 0.30 6.74
CA LYS A 35 -32.91 0.25 6.80
C LYS A 35 -33.51 -0.53 5.62
N THR A 36 -32.97 -0.35 4.40
CA THR A 36 -33.45 -1.11 3.22
C THR A 36 -33.20 -2.61 3.35
N LEU A 37 -32.24 -3.00 4.19
CA LEU A 37 -31.91 -4.40 4.49
C LEU A 37 -32.61 -4.93 5.75
N GLY A 38 -33.54 -4.17 6.37
CA GLY A 38 -34.21 -4.55 7.63
C GLY A 38 -33.27 -4.54 8.85
N LEU A 39 -32.11 -3.91 8.77
CA LEU A 39 -31.10 -3.88 9.83
C LEU A 39 -31.28 -2.68 10.75
N ARG A 40 -30.97 -2.85 12.04
CA ARG A 40 -31.00 -1.75 13.02
C ARG A 40 -29.97 -0.66 12.66
N PRO A 41 -30.26 0.62 12.96
CA PRO A 41 -29.31 1.70 12.79
C PRO A 41 -28.08 1.52 13.69
N VAL A 42 -26.94 2.04 13.25
CA VAL A 42 -25.67 1.98 13.98
C VAL A 42 -25.18 3.39 14.34
N ARG A 43 -24.35 3.47 15.37
CA ARG A 43 -23.65 4.66 15.85
C ARG A 43 -22.22 4.27 16.22
N HIS A 44 -21.38 5.28 16.46
CA HIS A 44 -19.95 5.07 16.79
C HIS A 44 -19.26 4.18 15.78
N ILE A 45 -19.44 4.53 14.50
CA ILE A 45 -19.04 3.67 13.37
C ILE A 45 -17.55 3.40 13.40
N VAL A 46 -16.74 4.44 13.56
CA VAL A 46 -15.27 4.33 13.51
C VAL A 46 -14.73 3.76 14.82
N SER A 47 -15.22 4.22 15.97
CA SER A 47 -14.67 3.85 17.27
C SER A 47 -15.15 2.50 17.81
N GLN A 48 -16.31 2.00 17.34
CA GLN A 48 -16.92 0.77 17.89
C GLN A 48 -17.46 -0.17 16.81
N TRP A 49 -18.35 0.31 15.93
CA TRP A 49 -19.09 -0.56 15.03
C TRP A 49 -18.20 -1.28 13.99
N TRP A 50 -17.11 -0.68 13.57
CA TRP A 50 -16.13 -1.31 12.66
C TRP A 50 -15.40 -2.49 13.29
N HIS A 51 -15.32 -2.52 14.61
CA HIS A 51 -14.66 -3.61 15.30
C HIS A 51 -15.64 -4.76 15.48
N SER A 52 -15.29 -5.93 15.00
CA SER A 52 -16.10 -7.13 15.22
C SER A 52 -16.14 -7.47 16.71
N PRO A 53 -17.34 -7.73 17.30
CA PRO A 53 -17.42 -8.19 18.69
C PRO A 53 -16.84 -9.60 18.87
N ILE A 54 -16.69 -10.36 17.78
CA ILE A 54 -16.17 -11.74 17.82
C ILE A 54 -14.64 -11.71 17.76
N ARG A 55 -14.07 -11.07 16.73
CA ARG A 55 -12.62 -11.02 16.53
C ARG A 55 -12.23 -9.91 15.56
N THR A 56 -11.13 -9.23 15.87
CA THR A 56 -10.40 -8.33 14.96
C THR A 56 -9.11 -9.00 14.55
N ILE A 57 -8.81 -9.06 13.27
CA ILE A 57 -7.61 -9.73 12.75
C ILE A 57 -6.66 -8.69 12.17
N GLY A 58 -5.46 -8.56 12.76
CA GLY A 58 -4.37 -7.79 12.20
C GLY A 58 -3.56 -8.66 11.22
N LEU A 59 -3.58 -8.30 9.93
CA LEU A 59 -2.88 -9.02 8.86
C LEU A 59 -1.41 -8.61 8.79
N PHE A 60 -0.71 -8.69 9.91
CA PHE A 60 0.73 -8.43 10.04
C PHE A 60 1.27 -9.13 11.31
N PRO A 61 2.57 -9.44 11.35
CA PRO A 61 3.18 -10.08 12.52
C PRO A 61 3.48 -9.08 13.66
N SER A 62 3.58 -9.58 14.88
CA SER A 62 3.83 -8.76 16.08
C SER A 62 5.16 -8.00 16.07
N TRP A 63 6.18 -8.51 15.37
CA TRP A 63 7.45 -7.81 15.21
C TRP A 63 7.35 -6.56 14.31
N PHE A 64 6.36 -6.51 13.42
CA PHE A 64 6.10 -5.34 12.56
C PHE A 64 5.36 -4.23 13.33
N ALA A 65 4.35 -4.61 14.11
CA ALA A 65 3.64 -3.72 15.01
C ALA A 65 3.15 -4.53 16.23
N PRO A 66 3.75 -4.33 17.42
CA PRO A 66 3.31 -5.03 18.62
C PRO A 66 1.91 -4.58 19.06
N PRO A 67 1.13 -5.47 19.71
CA PRO A 67 -0.16 -5.11 20.27
C PRO A 67 -0.10 -3.88 21.15
N GLN A 68 -1.08 -2.98 21.05
CA GLN A 68 -1.21 -1.79 21.86
C GLN A 68 -2.36 -1.95 22.86
N SER A 69 -2.29 -1.25 24.00
CA SER A 69 -3.29 -1.34 25.07
C SER A 69 -4.67 -0.80 24.68
N ASP A 70 -4.74 0.04 23.66
CA ASP A 70 -5.95 0.65 23.12
C ASP A 70 -6.58 -0.14 21.98
N TRP A 71 -5.99 -1.28 21.60
CA TRP A 71 -6.58 -2.15 20.58
C TRP A 71 -7.78 -2.93 21.13
N PRO A 72 -8.70 -3.38 20.25
CA PRO A 72 -9.78 -4.26 20.65
C PRO A 72 -9.24 -5.48 21.41
N PRO A 73 -9.84 -5.86 22.56
CA PRO A 73 -9.32 -6.92 23.41
C PRO A 73 -9.31 -8.32 22.73
N ASN A 74 -10.09 -8.48 21.67
CA ASN A 74 -10.18 -9.68 20.85
C ASN A 74 -9.33 -9.58 19.56
N ALA A 75 -8.37 -8.65 19.50
CA ALA A 75 -7.46 -8.52 18.37
C ALA A 75 -6.46 -9.69 18.33
N THR A 76 -6.28 -10.27 17.17
CA THR A 76 -5.32 -11.35 16.91
C THR A 76 -4.43 -10.94 15.73
N LEU A 77 -3.12 -11.01 15.93
CA LEU A 77 -2.16 -10.82 14.85
C LEU A 77 -1.85 -12.15 14.17
N THR A 78 -1.73 -12.12 12.86
CA THR A 78 -1.45 -13.33 12.06
C THR A 78 -0.09 -13.25 11.39
N GLY A 79 -0.02 -12.76 10.21
CA GLY A 79 1.16 -12.57 9.39
C GLY A 79 0.73 -11.81 8.14
N PHE A 80 1.68 -11.50 7.28
CA PHE A 80 1.35 -10.83 6.03
C PHE A 80 0.70 -11.80 5.03
N PRO A 81 -0.43 -11.44 4.41
CA PRO A 81 -0.96 -12.19 3.27
C PRO A 81 -0.09 -11.88 2.04
N LEU A 82 0.76 -12.82 1.66
CA LEU A 82 1.65 -12.68 0.50
C LEU A 82 0.95 -13.20 -0.76
N TYR A 83 0.06 -12.42 -1.32
CA TYR A 83 -0.65 -12.73 -2.56
C TYR A 83 -0.41 -11.66 -3.61
N ASP A 84 0.05 -12.06 -4.80
CA ASP A 84 0.35 -11.17 -5.93
C ASP A 84 -0.05 -11.76 -7.28
N GLU A 85 -1.06 -12.61 -7.32
CA GLU A 85 -1.63 -13.21 -8.53
C GLU A 85 -0.60 -14.00 -9.41
N GLN A 86 0.58 -14.34 -8.87
CA GLN A 86 1.64 -15.02 -9.63
C GLN A 86 1.16 -16.30 -10.33
N ASN A 87 0.15 -16.99 -9.78
CA ASN A 87 -0.39 -18.21 -10.33
C ASN A 87 -1.32 -17.95 -11.53
N ILE A 88 -1.97 -16.80 -11.57
CA ILE A 88 -2.83 -16.38 -12.68
C ILE A 88 -1.96 -16.00 -13.89
N PHE A 89 -0.79 -15.41 -13.62
CA PHE A 89 0.17 -14.97 -14.64
C PHE A 89 1.22 -16.04 -15.00
N ARG A 90 1.00 -17.32 -14.63
CA ARG A 90 1.91 -18.42 -14.96
C ARG A 90 2.18 -18.59 -16.47
N SER A 91 1.29 -18.14 -17.33
CA SER A 91 1.47 -18.18 -18.79
C SER A 91 2.09 -16.90 -19.38
N SER A 92 2.73 -16.08 -18.56
CA SER A 92 3.16 -14.75 -18.98
C SER A 92 4.46 -14.77 -19.81
N ALA A 93 4.37 -15.25 -21.04
CA ALA A 93 5.26 -14.82 -22.13
C ALA A 93 5.45 -13.30 -22.18
N LYS A 94 4.51 -12.53 -21.58
CA LYS A 94 4.54 -11.07 -21.52
C LYS A 94 5.67 -10.49 -20.65
N PHE A 95 6.05 -11.13 -19.53
CA PHE A 95 7.05 -10.59 -18.62
C PHE A 95 8.40 -11.30 -18.70
N GLY A 96 8.44 -12.50 -19.29
CA GLY A 96 9.66 -13.29 -19.43
C GLY A 96 10.81 -12.50 -20.06
N PRO A 97 10.63 -11.85 -21.23
CA PRO A 97 11.68 -11.06 -21.85
C PRO A 97 12.19 -9.91 -20.96
N LEU A 98 11.29 -9.19 -20.29
CA LEU A 98 11.67 -8.10 -19.38
C LEU A 98 12.46 -8.62 -18.15
N LEU A 99 12.01 -9.70 -17.54
CA LEU A 99 12.69 -10.28 -16.38
C LEU A 99 14.06 -10.84 -16.77
N ASN A 100 14.16 -11.49 -17.92
CA ASN A 100 15.44 -11.98 -18.45
C ASN A 100 16.40 -10.84 -18.77
N ASP A 101 15.91 -9.73 -19.31
CA ASP A 101 16.69 -8.53 -19.59
C ASP A 101 17.19 -7.88 -18.28
N ILE A 102 16.34 -7.83 -17.25
CA ILE A 102 16.72 -7.34 -15.92
C ILE A 102 17.83 -8.22 -15.31
N ASP A 103 17.70 -9.52 -15.39
CA ASP A 103 18.65 -10.48 -14.81
C ASP A 103 19.99 -10.50 -15.59
N ALA A 104 19.93 -10.43 -16.92
CA ALA A 104 21.11 -10.55 -17.79
C ALA A 104 22.07 -9.34 -17.72
N GLU A 105 21.56 -8.12 -17.49
CA GLU A 105 22.39 -6.92 -17.54
C GLU A 105 23.22 -6.66 -16.27
N ASN A 106 23.06 -7.46 -15.21
CA ASN A 106 23.73 -7.26 -13.92
C ASN A 106 23.64 -5.82 -13.34
N ASP A 107 22.60 -5.09 -13.76
CA ASP A 107 22.26 -3.75 -13.29
C ASP A 107 20.79 -3.73 -12.84
N PRO A 108 20.52 -4.18 -11.60
CA PRO A 108 19.17 -4.30 -11.08
C PRO A 108 18.45 -2.93 -11.04
N PRO A 109 17.21 -2.84 -11.58
CA PRO A 109 16.47 -1.57 -11.62
C PRO A 109 15.96 -1.15 -10.25
N ILE A 110 15.71 0.14 -10.07
CA ILE A 110 14.87 0.64 -8.98
C ILE A 110 13.40 0.53 -9.43
N VAL A 111 12.58 -0.15 -8.63
CA VAL A 111 11.15 -0.32 -8.89
C VAL A 111 10.37 0.80 -8.20
N PHE A 112 9.44 1.44 -8.92
CA PHE A 112 8.61 2.53 -8.41
C PHE A 112 7.13 2.17 -8.47
N ALA A 113 6.47 2.10 -7.30
CA ALA A 113 5.09 1.68 -7.15
C ALA A 113 4.30 2.62 -6.23
N PRO A 114 3.63 3.66 -6.76
CA PRO A 114 2.90 4.64 -5.95
C PRO A 114 1.59 4.11 -5.35
N GLY A 115 1.24 2.87 -5.63
CA GLY A 115 -0.02 2.23 -5.25
C GLY A 115 -1.01 2.13 -6.43
N SER A 116 -1.71 1.00 -6.51
CA SER A 116 -2.60 0.64 -7.63
C SER A 116 -3.79 1.59 -7.83
N GLY A 117 -4.23 2.26 -6.77
CA GLY A 117 -5.34 3.24 -6.80
C GLY A 117 -4.90 4.69 -7.01
N ASN A 118 -3.60 4.97 -7.06
CA ASN A 118 -3.11 6.34 -7.16
C ASN A 118 -3.26 6.88 -8.59
N ARG A 119 -4.20 7.82 -8.78
CA ARG A 119 -4.45 8.49 -10.07
C ARG A 119 -3.75 9.86 -10.20
N GLN A 120 -2.90 10.24 -9.25
CA GLN A 120 -2.25 11.55 -9.19
C GLN A 120 -0.73 11.44 -8.98
N ALA A 121 -0.10 10.43 -9.59
CA ALA A 121 1.32 10.11 -9.38
C ALA A 121 2.27 10.80 -10.37
N HIS A 122 1.86 11.81 -11.13
CA HIS A 122 2.75 12.53 -12.08
C HIS A 122 4.04 13.03 -11.45
N ARG A 123 3.93 13.71 -10.28
CA ARG A 123 5.11 14.24 -9.58
C ARG A 123 6.03 13.12 -9.08
N PHE A 124 5.46 12.03 -8.63
CA PHE A 124 6.20 10.85 -8.20
C PHE A 124 7.00 10.25 -9.35
N PHE A 125 6.39 9.97 -10.48
CA PHE A 125 7.08 9.40 -11.64
C PHE A 125 8.09 10.34 -12.26
N LYS A 126 7.79 11.64 -12.26
CA LYS A 126 8.78 12.64 -12.70
C LYS A 126 10.02 12.62 -11.80
N ALA A 127 9.84 12.63 -10.48
CA ALA A 127 10.94 12.56 -9.52
C ALA A 127 11.71 11.23 -9.63
N ALA A 128 11.01 10.11 -9.86
CA ALA A 128 11.61 8.80 -10.09
C ALA A 128 12.55 8.80 -11.29
N VAL A 129 12.08 9.32 -12.43
CA VAL A 129 12.87 9.41 -13.67
C VAL A 129 14.06 10.37 -13.48
N ASP A 130 13.85 11.53 -12.87
CA ASP A 130 14.91 12.50 -12.62
C ASP A 130 15.98 11.96 -11.67
N ALA A 131 15.58 11.21 -10.63
CA ALA A 131 16.51 10.55 -9.71
C ALA A 131 17.34 9.45 -10.40
N CYS A 132 16.70 8.59 -11.18
CA CYS A 132 17.40 7.52 -11.89
C CYS A 132 18.37 8.05 -12.94
N LYS A 133 18.01 9.13 -13.64
CA LYS A 133 18.96 9.84 -14.53
C LYS A 133 20.20 10.35 -13.80
N LYS A 134 20.01 10.96 -12.61
CA LYS A 134 21.14 11.48 -11.81
C LYS A 134 22.03 10.39 -11.24
N LEU A 135 21.46 9.24 -10.94
CA LEU A 135 22.16 8.09 -10.36
C LEU A 135 22.71 7.13 -11.43
N ASP A 136 22.42 7.40 -12.70
CA ASP A 136 22.71 6.50 -13.83
C ASP A 136 22.20 5.07 -13.56
N ARG A 137 20.91 4.97 -13.11
CA ARG A 137 20.29 3.70 -12.75
C ARG A 137 19.06 3.41 -13.61
N ARG A 138 18.83 2.13 -13.87
CA ARG A 138 17.61 1.64 -14.53
C ARG A 138 16.40 1.84 -13.62
N ALA A 139 15.23 2.06 -14.21
CA ALA A 139 13.97 2.21 -13.50
C ALA A 139 12.87 1.33 -14.10
N LEU A 140 12.04 0.76 -13.22
CA LEU A 140 10.80 0.10 -13.60
C LEU A 140 9.62 0.82 -12.95
N LEU A 141 8.78 1.45 -13.76
CA LEU A 141 7.64 2.24 -13.32
C LEU A 141 6.37 1.40 -13.39
N LEU A 142 5.71 1.18 -12.25
CA LEU A 142 4.49 0.36 -12.15
C LEU A 142 3.26 1.24 -12.02
N THR A 143 2.43 1.29 -13.05
CA THR A 143 1.12 1.94 -13.04
C THR A 143 0.25 1.48 -14.19
N ARG A 144 -1.06 1.38 -13.96
CA ARG A 144 -2.06 1.17 -15.03
C ARG A 144 -2.41 2.48 -15.76
N TYR A 145 -1.97 3.62 -15.23
CA TYR A 145 -2.32 4.95 -15.69
C TYR A 145 -1.14 5.56 -16.44
N ARG A 146 -0.99 5.18 -17.71
CA ARG A 146 0.15 5.59 -18.56
C ARG A 146 0.25 7.10 -18.75
N GLU A 147 -0.86 7.80 -18.65
CA GLU A 147 -0.96 9.25 -18.71
C GLU A 147 -0.22 9.97 -17.56
N GLN A 148 0.11 9.25 -16.48
CA GLN A 148 0.89 9.80 -15.35
C GLN A 148 2.39 9.79 -15.59
N LEU A 149 2.84 9.12 -16.62
CA LEU A 149 4.27 8.96 -16.91
C LEU A 149 4.81 10.13 -17.73
N PRO A 150 6.07 10.54 -17.50
CA PRO A 150 6.76 11.42 -18.43
C PRO A 150 6.82 10.80 -19.84
N SER A 151 6.72 11.63 -20.87
CA SER A 151 6.82 11.18 -22.27
C SER A 151 7.75 12.12 -23.03
N PRO A 152 8.74 11.59 -23.78
CA PRO A 152 9.13 10.18 -23.85
C PRO A 152 9.83 9.68 -22.58
N LEU A 153 9.78 8.37 -22.31
CA LEU A 153 10.61 7.75 -21.28
C LEU A 153 12.06 7.68 -21.76
N PRO A 154 13.05 7.98 -20.88
CA PRO A 154 14.47 7.88 -21.22
C PRO A 154 14.90 6.41 -21.41
N LYS A 155 16.06 6.22 -22.04
CA LYS A 155 16.71 4.91 -22.12
C LYS A 155 16.93 4.36 -20.69
N GLY A 156 16.72 3.06 -20.49
CA GLY A 156 16.85 2.39 -19.19
C GLY A 156 15.65 2.57 -18.26
N VAL A 157 14.63 3.34 -18.65
CA VAL A 157 13.38 3.48 -17.89
C VAL A 157 12.27 2.71 -18.60
N HIS A 158 11.76 1.69 -17.94
CA HIS A 158 10.70 0.82 -18.45
C HIS A 158 9.39 1.06 -17.71
N HIS A 159 8.28 0.79 -18.38
CA HIS A 159 6.95 0.86 -17.81
C HIS A 159 6.22 -0.46 -18.00
N VAL A 160 5.54 -0.90 -16.95
CA VAL A 160 4.57 -2.00 -17.02
C VAL A 160 3.30 -1.65 -16.23
N ASP A 161 2.15 -2.08 -16.73
CA ASP A 161 0.88 -1.87 -16.06
C ASP A 161 0.80 -2.66 -14.74
N TYR A 162 1.38 -3.86 -14.76
CA TYR A 162 1.41 -4.79 -13.64
C TYR A 162 2.52 -5.82 -13.84
N ILE A 163 3.16 -6.23 -12.74
CA ILE A 163 4.03 -7.38 -12.66
C ILE A 163 3.96 -7.94 -11.22
N PRO A 164 3.92 -9.27 -11.03
CA PRO A 164 3.96 -9.84 -9.68
C PRO A 164 5.23 -9.43 -8.93
N PHE A 165 5.06 -8.90 -7.73
CA PHE A 165 6.19 -8.47 -6.90
C PHE A 165 7.12 -9.63 -6.54
N SER A 166 6.58 -10.83 -6.33
CA SER A 166 7.36 -12.05 -6.08
C SER A 166 8.34 -12.40 -7.22
N LYS A 167 8.12 -11.87 -8.43
CA LYS A 167 8.97 -12.10 -9.60
C LYS A 167 10.00 -11.00 -9.82
N VAL A 168 9.61 -9.75 -9.60
CA VAL A 168 10.46 -8.60 -9.93
C VAL A 168 11.32 -8.13 -8.75
N LEU A 169 10.81 -8.18 -7.52
CA LEU A 169 11.54 -7.62 -6.37
C LEU A 169 12.82 -8.38 -6.00
N PRO A 170 12.92 -9.71 -6.18
CA PRO A 170 14.21 -10.40 -6.01
C PRO A 170 15.31 -9.93 -6.97
N LEU A 171 14.93 -9.34 -8.11
CA LEU A 171 15.84 -8.82 -9.15
C LEU A 171 16.01 -7.29 -9.08
N ALA A 172 15.40 -6.63 -8.11
CA ALA A 172 15.40 -5.17 -7.98
C ALA A 172 16.47 -4.68 -7.00
N ALA A 173 17.12 -3.55 -7.31
CA ALA A 173 18.02 -2.88 -6.39
C ALA A 173 17.29 -2.29 -5.18
N ALA A 174 16.10 -1.75 -5.38
CA ALA A 174 15.24 -1.19 -4.35
C ALA A 174 13.80 -1.03 -4.86
N LEU A 175 12.86 -0.91 -3.90
CA LEU A 175 11.47 -0.54 -4.16
C LEU A 175 11.15 0.81 -3.53
N VAL A 176 10.65 1.75 -4.33
CA VAL A 176 10.12 3.04 -3.84
C VAL A 176 8.60 3.00 -3.90
N HIS A 177 7.93 3.21 -2.75
CA HIS A 177 6.48 3.03 -2.67
C HIS A 177 5.80 3.90 -1.60
N HIS A 178 4.47 3.88 -1.56
CA HIS A 178 3.62 4.71 -0.70
C HIS A 178 3.40 4.17 0.74
N GLY A 179 4.09 3.11 1.14
CA GLY A 179 3.95 2.52 2.48
C GLY A 179 2.76 1.59 2.69
N GLY A 180 2.06 1.17 1.62
CA GLY A 180 0.99 0.17 1.74
C GLY A 180 1.51 -1.15 2.32
N VAL A 181 0.82 -1.70 3.33
CA VAL A 181 1.28 -2.89 4.07
C VAL A 181 1.53 -4.11 3.17
N GLY A 182 0.69 -4.33 2.15
CA GLY A 182 0.88 -5.43 1.21
C GLY A 182 2.14 -5.27 0.35
N THR A 183 2.43 -4.05 -0.10
CA THR A 183 3.64 -3.74 -0.87
C THR A 183 4.89 -3.89 0.00
N ALA A 184 4.84 -3.36 1.23
CA ALA A 184 5.94 -3.50 2.20
C ALA A 184 6.21 -4.97 2.54
N ALA A 185 5.16 -5.77 2.74
CA ALA A 185 5.27 -7.19 3.02
C ALA A 185 5.93 -7.98 1.88
N GLN A 186 5.57 -7.69 0.63
CA GLN A 186 6.18 -8.32 -0.55
C GLN A 186 7.67 -7.97 -0.67
N ALA A 187 8.03 -6.71 -0.41
CA ALA A 187 9.43 -6.30 -0.45
C ALA A 187 10.25 -6.93 0.67
N LEU A 188 9.69 -7.03 1.90
CA LEU A 188 10.33 -7.75 3.00
C LEU A 188 10.53 -9.23 2.67
N ALA A 189 9.52 -9.90 2.09
CA ALA A 189 9.62 -11.30 1.69
C ALA A 189 10.66 -11.53 0.59
N ALA A 190 10.87 -10.55 -0.29
CA ALA A 190 11.86 -10.61 -1.36
C ALA A 190 13.29 -10.19 -0.89
N GLY A 191 13.46 -9.71 0.35
CA GLY A 191 14.73 -9.12 0.80
C GLY A 191 15.09 -7.82 0.07
N CYS A 192 14.12 -7.15 -0.58
CA CYS A 192 14.33 -5.96 -1.38
C CYS A 192 14.38 -4.72 -0.47
N PRO A 193 15.43 -3.88 -0.55
CA PRO A 193 15.48 -2.60 0.14
C PRO A 193 14.29 -1.69 -0.21
N GLN A 194 13.78 -0.93 0.76
CA GLN A 194 12.57 -0.13 0.58
C GLN A 194 12.80 1.35 0.91
N LEU A 195 12.26 2.23 0.08
CA LEU A 195 12.08 3.64 0.37
C LEU A 195 10.58 3.95 0.41
N VAL A 196 10.08 4.33 1.59
CA VAL A 196 8.69 4.72 1.79
C VAL A 196 8.58 6.24 1.72
N MET A 197 7.58 6.74 0.97
CA MET A 197 7.31 8.17 0.79
C MET A 197 6.10 8.62 1.61
#